data_357665ef74e3911a28bbf4ef70cb6e47
#
_entry.id   357665ef74e3911a28bbf4ef70cb6e47
#
_cell.length_a   1.000
_cell.length_b   1.000
_cell.length_c   1.000
_cell.angle_alpha   90.00
_cell.angle_beta   90.00
_cell.angle_gamma   90.00
#
_symmetry.space_group_name_H-M   'P 1'
#
loop_
_entity.id
_entity.type
_entity.pdbx_description
1 polymer ?
#
loop_
_entity_poly.entity_id
_entity_poly.type
_entity_poly.pdbx_seq_one_letter_code
_entity_poly.pdbx_strand_id
1 'polypeptide(L)'
;MRLTKITFLALTMLLLLAFVSAGLGCASYPPETEGEAAPPEGTPTVDLAPNAQIIGSPSGTIAYGDVTFEWTGSDDYTATSELVYSYCLEGYDSDHSPFTSDTSKTYSVLPDGSYIFHVKARDASGNIDLTPAAVEFTVVTAPPGEDEGEDEGEVPDGSQLLILPNSEVSRIAVDGDGNTIYALDAVNGRLYKSDNGGYGWRDISAGVAGAPVWGELVVAPDDPNVVAVVTNGGTEVCLSTSGGAGFAVSGLAGKLAAGELIQCIAISSQYGGSNRELVVGTSTGVGGGRVWLSSNLFSWTDVSTGAAGWLPVVPAINGVDVFALSYSPCFAADRTILAVVASGPAPDTDDAYLYAGIRDLAQSRITWNTFPGYPVEICTPGGDTPGSPLTYAALALPLDYLGSDMSLQRVYASWSDGIGGNNNDDVYRIDDATVVRLYAGGGAEIAIASLAYHGEYGEGKLLAGEATSVQVYRTLNAQSKFPDWKASDKPPTGPNEAQLMWSPDGEAAYCGTCTIGGAAGDQSAFSISVDDGLSWNQTGLIDTF
;
A
#
# COMPACT_ATOMS: atom_id res chain seq x y z
N MET A 1 6.93 34.48 39.55
CA MET A 1 7.10 33.90 38.22
C MET A 1 5.76 33.39 37.65
N ARG A 2 4.69 34.17 37.78
CA ARG A 2 3.32 33.87 37.29
C ARG A 2 2.67 35.02 36.50
N LEU A 3 3.44 36.05 36.17
CA LEU A 3 2.96 37.24 35.44
C LEU A 3 3.33 37.28 33.94
N THR A 4 4.21 36.40 33.46
CA THR A 4 4.71 36.43 32.08
C THR A 4 3.87 35.61 31.08
N LYS A 5 2.96 34.74 31.54
CA LYS A 5 2.11 33.95 30.65
C LYS A 5 0.79 34.61 30.24
N ILE A 6 0.33 35.62 30.98
CA ILE A 6 -0.94 36.31 30.68
C ILE A 6 -0.74 37.41 29.65
N THR A 7 0.45 38.00 29.59
CA THR A 7 0.80 39.05 28.62
C THR A 7 1.01 38.50 27.18
N PHE A 8 1.39 37.24 27.03
CA PHE A 8 1.61 36.65 25.72
C PHE A 8 0.30 36.23 25.02
N LEU A 9 -0.70 35.79 25.80
CA LEU A 9 -2.00 35.41 25.25
C LEU A 9 -2.85 36.62 24.85
N ALA A 10 -2.69 37.74 25.51
CA ALA A 10 -3.37 39.00 25.17
C ALA A 10 -2.79 39.65 23.90
N LEU A 11 -1.48 39.47 23.65
CA LEU A 11 -0.82 40.05 22.46
C LEU A 11 -1.11 39.24 21.19
N THR A 12 -1.28 37.92 21.29
CA THR A 12 -1.68 37.07 20.14
C THR A 12 -3.13 37.27 19.74
N MET A 13 -4.04 37.54 20.69
CA MET A 13 -5.42 37.85 20.37
C MET A 13 -5.61 39.25 19.75
N LEU A 14 -4.74 40.20 20.11
CA LEU A 14 -4.78 41.55 19.52
C LEU A 14 -4.20 41.58 18.10
N LEU A 15 -3.27 40.68 17.75
CA LEU A 15 -2.74 40.56 16.38
C LEU A 15 -3.73 39.85 15.43
N LEU A 16 -4.57 38.93 15.91
CA LEU A 16 -5.59 38.28 15.07
C LEU A 16 -6.79 39.21 14.75
N LEU A 17 -7.10 40.18 15.62
CA LEU A 17 -8.14 41.19 15.32
C LEU A 17 -7.65 42.30 14.38
N ALA A 18 -6.35 42.53 14.26
CA ALA A 18 -5.80 43.54 13.36
C ALA A 18 -5.70 43.11 11.89
N PHE A 19 -5.83 41.82 11.57
CA PHE A 19 -5.77 41.30 10.20
C PHE A 19 -7.15 41.17 9.51
N VAL A 20 -8.24 41.34 10.25
CA VAL A 20 -9.62 41.29 9.68
C VAL A 20 -10.17 42.69 9.31
N SER A 21 -9.46 43.77 9.66
CA SER A 21 -9.94 45.17 9.41
C SER A 21 -9.23 45.90 8.26
N ALA A 22 -8.40 45.24 7.48
CA ALA A 22 -7.67 45.86 6.36
C ALA A 22 -8.14 45.36 4.98
N GLY A 23 -9.43 45.39 4.74
CA GLY A 23 -9.97 44.93 3.45
C GLY A 23 -11.38 45.39 3.14
N LEU A 24 -11.71 46.65 3.37
CA LEU A 24 -12.89 47.28 2.76
C LEU A 24 -12.73 48.80 2.83
N GLY A 25 -12.05 49.35 1.83
CA GLY A 25 -12.10 50.74 1.51
C GLY A 25 -13.13 50.97 0.42
N CYS A 26 -14.21 51.61 0.74
CA CYS A 26 -14.98 52.38 -0.21
C CYS A 26 -15.75 53.51 0.45
N ALA A 27 -15.71 54.61 -0.24
CA ALA A 27 -16.08 55.96 0.01
C ALA A 27 -17.44 56.19 0.71
N SER A 28 -17.38 57.16 1.61
CA SER A 28 -18.51 57.84 2.22
C SER A 28 -19.27 58.75 1.24
N TYR A 29 -20.59 58.70 1.26
CA TYR A 29 -21.50 59.78 0.89
C TYR A 29 -22.59 59.91 1.95
N PRO A 30 -23.07 61.13 2.25
CA PRO A 30 -23.95 61.42 3.39
C PRO A 30 -25.43 61.07 3.12
N PRO A 31 -26.27 61.04 4.16
CA PRO A 31 -27.61 60.49 4.07
C PRO A 31 -28.63 61.53 3.55
N GLU A 32 -29.48 61.11 2.65
CA GLU A 32 -30.79 61.71 2.45
C GLU A 32 -31.88 60.70 2.85
N THR A 33 -32.76 61.20 3.71
CA THR A 33 -33.99 60.56 4.11
C THR A 33 -34.99 60.61 2.97
N GLU A 34 -35.68 59.51 2.67
CA GLU A 34 -37.11 59.38 2.49
C GLU A 34 -37.53 58.06 1.84
N GLY A 35 -38.58 57.44 2.38
CA GLY A 35 -39.45 56.54 1.64
C GLY A 35 -39.14 55.06 1.76
N GLU A 36 -39.77 54.45 2.73
CA GLU A 36 -39.92 52.97 2.81
C GLU A 36 -40.71 52.51 1.57
N ALA A 37 -39.95 52.04 0.56
CA ALA A 37 -40.49 51.23 -0.51
C ALA A 37 -40.39 49.76 -0.12
N ALA A 38 -41.51 49.04 -0.17
CA ALA A 38 -41.57 47.60 0.00
C ALA A 38 -40.56 46.92 -0.89
N PRO A 39 -39.90 45.79 -0.45
CA PRO A 39 -38.98 45.02 -1.27
C PRO A 39 -39.70 44.57 -2.54
N PRO A 40 -39.05 44.57 -3.72
CA PRO A 40 -39.65 44.03 -4.93
C PRO A 40 -40.00 42.56 -4.67
N GLU A 41 -41.24 42.20 -5.00
CA GLU A 41 -41.69 40.82 -5.03
C GLU A 41 -40.64 40.00 -5.82
N GLY A 42 -40.05 38.97 -5.15
CA GLY A 42 -39.06 38.13 -5.76
C GLY A 42 -39.63 37.51 -7.03
N THR A 43 -38.86 37.52 -8.09
CA THR A 43 -39.07 36.61 -9.21
C THR A 43 -39.33 35.22 -8.62
N PRO A 44 -40.39 34.51 -9.01
CA PRO A 44 -40.63 33.18 -8.52
C PRO A 44 -39.40 32.34 -8.88
N THR A 45 -38.64 31.94 -7.88
CA THR A 45 -37.56 30.94 -8.04
C THR A 45 -38.27 29.65 -8.41
N VAL A 46 -37.94 29.11 -9.57
CA VAL A 46 -38.45 27.82 -10.01
C VAL A 46 -37.84 26.76 -9.11
N ASP A 47 -38.67 25.97 -8.44
CA ASP A 47 -38.30 24.81 -7.69
C ASP A 47 -37.72 23.75 -8.66
N LEU A 48 -36.44 23.44 -8.53
CA LEU A 48 -35.72 22.54 -9.44
C LEU A 48 -35.93 21.08 -8.99
N ALA A 49 -35.66 20.15 -9.87
CA ALA A 49 -35.64 18.73 -9.51
C ALA A 49 -34.40 18.41 -8.65
N PRO A 50 -34.52 17.55 -7.61
CA PRO A 50 -33.42 17.15 -6.77
C PRO A 50 -32.38 16.32 -7.54
N ASN A 51 -31.21 16.15 -6.96
CA ASN A 51 -30.13 15.33 -7.50
C ASN A 51 -29.75 14.26 -6.48
N ALA A 52 -29.76 12.99 -6.88
CA ALA A 52 -29.27 11.86 -6.09
C ALA A 52 -27.78 11.60 -6.36
N GLN A 53 -27.07 11.14 -5.34
CA GLN A 53 -25.66 10.75 -5.43
C GLN A 53 -25.42 9.47 -4.66
N ILE A 54 -24.74 8.49 -5.27
CA ILE A 54 -24.26 7.29 -4.59
C ILE A 54 -22.97 7.65 -3.84
N ILE A 55 -22.93 7.32 -2.54
CA ILE A 55 -21.79 7.62 -1.64
C ILE A 55 -21.10 6.36 -1.14
N GLY A 56 -21.75 5.19 -1.29
CA GLY A 56 -21.18 3.88 -0.99
C GLY A 56 -21.73 2.84 -1.97
N SER A 57 -20.85 2.08 -2.61
CA SER A 57 -21.21 1.04 -3.58
C SER A 57 -20.05 0.08 -3.79
N PRO A 58 -20.32 -1.18 -4.21
CA PRO A 58 -19.29 -2.03 -4.77
C PRO A 58 -18.74 -1.42 -6.05
N SER A 59 -17.54 -1.75 -6.42
CA SER A 59 -16.93 -1.33 -7.69
C SER A 59 -16.25 -2.52 -8.37
N GLY A 60 -16.23 -2.53 -9.71
CA GLY A 60 -15.59 -3.57 -10.49
C GLY A 60 -16.22 -4.95 -10.35
N THR A 61 -15.41 -5.99 -10.25
CA THR A 61 -15.89 -7.37 -10.07
C THR A 61 -15.79 -7.74 -8.60
N ILE A 62 -16.88 -8.22 -8.02
CA ILE A 62 -16.95 -8.66 -6.63
C ILE A 62 -17.20 -10.17 -6.55
N ALA A 63 -16.59 -10.83 -5.58
CA ALA A 63 -16.97 -12.18 -5.19
C ALA A 63 -18.37 -12.14 -4.55
N TYR A 64 -19.06 -13.28 -4.55
CA TYR A 64 -20.39 -13.37 -3.94
C TYR A 64 -20.43 -12.79 -2.53
N GLY A 65 -21.60 -12.32 -2.13
CA GLY A 65 -21.83 -11.76 -0.78
C GLY A 65 -23.02 -10.83 -0.75
N ASP A 66 -23.19 -10.18 0.36
CA ASP A 66 -24.14 -9.10 0.52
C ASP A 66 -23.56 -7.82 -0.06
N VAL A 67 -24.32 -7.17 -0.93
CA VAL A 67 -23.92 -5.95 -1.61
C VAL A 67 -24.75 -4.80 -1.06
N THR A 68 -24.09 -3.81 -0.48
CA THR A 68 -24.76 -2.64 0.10
C THR A 68 -24.47 -1.39 -0.73
N PHE A 69 -25.52 -0.65 -1.03
CA PHE A 69 -25.46 0.68 -1.65
C PHE A 69 -25.89 1.71 -0.64
N GLU A 70 -25.22 2.84 -0.63
CA GLU A 70 -25.57 4.00 0.18
C GLU A 70 -25.66 5.23 -0.71
N TRP A 71 -26.62 6.12 -0.43
CA TRP A 71 -26.84 7.32 -1.22
C TRP A 71 -27.30 8.49 -0.37
N THR A 72 -27.19 9.66 -0.96
CA THR A 72 -27.69 10.92 -0.45
C THR A 72 -28.32 11.73 -1.59
N GLY A 73 -28.87 12.87 -1.29
CA GLY A 73 -29.37 13.78 -2.31
C GLY A 73 -29.28 15.24 -1.85
N SER A 74 -29.43 16.13 -2.82
CA SER A 74 -29.48 17.56 -2.60
C SER A 74 -30.58 18.20 -3.43
N ASP A 75 -31.16 19.27 -2.91
CA ASP A 75 -32.20 20.07 -3.55
C ASP A 75 -32.07 21.51 -3.13
N ASP A 76 -32.67 22.43 -3.91
CA ASP A 76 -32.62 23.87 -3.64
C ASP A 76 -33.69 24.36 -2.63
N TYR A 77 -34.76 23.57 -2.43
CA TYR A 77 -35.87 23.89 -1.52
C TYR A 77 -36.13 22.83 -0.45
N THR A 78 -35.98 21.56 -0.78
CA THR A 78 -36.26 20.46 0.11
C THR A 78 -34.99 20.06 0.88
N ALA A 79 -35.08 20.01 2.21
CA ALA A 79 -33.96 19.56 3.01
C ALA A 79 -33.61 18.09 2.67
N THR A 80 -32.31 17.74 2.69
CA THR A 80 -31.83 16.40 2.38
C THR A 80 -32.55 15.28 3.18
N SER A 81 -32.92 15.57 4.43
CA SER A 81 -33.66 14.65 5.30
C SER A 81 -35.14 14.43 4.93
N GLU A 82 -35.68 15.26 4.03
CA GLU A 82 -37.06 15.18 3.55
C GLU A 82 -37.15 14.63 2.13
N LEU A 83 -36.02 14.42 1.46
CA LEU A 83 -35.97 13.78 0.17
C LEU A 83 -36.35 12.30 0.30
N VAL A 84 -37.01 11.78 -0.73
CA VAL A 84 -37.34 10.36 -0.86
C VAL A 84 -36.71 9.79 -2.12
N TYR A 85 -36.33 8.51 -2.05
CA TYR A 85 -35.54 7.85 -3.09
C TYR A 85 -36.26 6.63 -3.66
N SER A 86 -36.01 6.37 -4.94
CA SER A 86 -36.45 5.18 -5.64
C SER A 86 -35.23 4.58 -6.35
N TYR A 87 -35.00 3.30 -6.14
CA TYR A 87 -33.82 2.60 -6.64
C TYR A 87 -34.20 1.32 -7.39
N CYS A 88 -33.27 0.82 -8.19
CA CYS A 88 -33.42 -0.42 -8.95
C CYS A 88 -32.03 -1.00 -9.23
N LEU A 89 -31.88 -2.31 -9.06
CA LEU A 89 -30.72 -3.06 -9.51
C LEU A 89 -31.06 -3.74 -10.83
N GLU A 90 -30.64 -3.14 -11.94
CA GLU A 90 -30.82 -3.70 -13.28
C GLU A 90 -30.07 -5.04 -13.38
N GLY A 91 -30.73 -6.05 -13.92
CA GLY A 91 -30.24 -7.43 -13.91
C GLY A 91 -30.81 -8.29 -12.77
N TYR A 92 -31.42 -7.67 -11.74
CA TYR A 92 -31.99 -8.37 -10.59
C TYR A 92 -33.45 -7.95 -10.28
N ASP A 93 -33.71 -6.67 -10.17
CA ASP A 93 -35.04 -6.14 -9.88
C ASP A 93 -35.88 -6.05 -11.17
N SER A 94 -37.15 -6.38 -11.07
CA SER A 94 -38.07 -6.29 -12.20
C SER A 94 -38.54 -4.84 -12.48
N ASP A 95 -38.43 -3.95 -11.51
CA ASP A 95 -38.86 -2.55 -11.59
C ASP A 95 -38.22 -1.73 -10.46
N HIS A 96 -38.31 -0.39 -10.55
CA HIS A 96 -37.87 0.52 -9.49
C HIS A 96 -38.70 0.34 -8.21
N SER A 97 -38.05 0.48 -7.05
CA SER A 97 -38.72 0.52 -5.76
C SER A 97 -39.76 1.67 -5.68
N PRO A 98 -40.80 1.56 -4.85
CA PRO A 98 -41.53 2.75 -4.43
C PRO A 98 -40.58 3.77 -3.80
N PHE A 99 -40.95 5.06 -3.86
CA PHE A 99 -40.18 6.10 -3.18
C PHE A 99 -40.23 5.91 -1.65
N THR A 100 -39.06 5.89 -1.00
CA THR A 100 -38.86 5.68 0.44
C THR A 100 -37.84 6.68 0.97
N SER A 101 -37.82 6.91 2.28
CA SER A 101 -36.81 7.73 2.95
C SER A 101 -35.51 6.96 3.23
N ASP A 102 -35.41 5.70 2.83
CA ASP A 102 -34.20 4.91 3.03
C ASP A 102 -33.04 5.50 2.21
N THR A 103 -31.87 5.51 2.80
CA THR A 103 -30.61 5.97 2.18
C THR A 103 -29.61 4.87 1.97
N SER A 104 -30.04 3.62 2.19
CA SER A 104 -29.21 2.44 1.91
C SER A 104 -30.07 1.24 1.49
N LYS A 105 -29.46 0.29 0.77
CA LYS A 105 -30.06 -0.99 0.37
C LYS A 105 -29.01 -2.05 0.29
N THR A 106 -29.26 -3.19 0.95
CA THR A 106 -28.46 -4.40 0.83
C THR A 106 -29.21 -5.44 -0.02
N TYR A 107 -28.51 -6.04 -0.96
CA TYR A 107 -28.91 -7.22 -1.71
C TYR A 107 -28.09 -8.40 -1.23
N SER A 108 -28.74 -9.45 -0.77
CA SER A 108 -28.06 -10.64 -0.28
C SER A 108 -27.96 -11.69 -1.37
N VAL A 109 -26.76 -12.28 -1.51
CA VAL A 109 -26.48 -13.42 -2.41
C VAL A 109 -26.96 -13.18 -3.84
N LEU A 110 -26.40 -12.15 -4.50
CA LEU A 110 -26.66 -11.90 -5.91
C LEU A 110 -26.09 -13.06 -6.77
N PRO A 111 -26.83 -13.56 -7.78
CA PRO A 111 -26.27 -14.48 -8.76
C PRO A 111 -25.12 -13.87 -9.56
N ASP A 112 -24.32 -14.71 -10.20
CA ASP A 112 -23.34 -14.26 -11.17
C ASP A 112 -23.99 -13.42 -12.26
N GLY A 113 -23.38 -12.28 -12.58
CA GLY A 113 -23.92 -11.38 -13.59
C GLY A 113 -23.37 -9.97 -13.46
N SER A 114 -23.58 -9.19 -14.51
CA SER A 114 -23.32 -7.74 -14.50
C SER A 114 -24.59 -7.01 -14.10
N TYR A 115 -24.44 -6.05 -13.21
CA TYR A 115 -25.52 -5.29 -12.61
C TYR A 115 -25.26 -3.80 -12.71
N ILE A 116 -26.34 -3.02 -12.84
CA ILE A 116 -26.27 -1.55 -12.74
C ILE A 116 -27.26 -1.12 -11.67
N PHE A 117 -26.75 -0.52 -10.59
CA PHE A 117 -27.60 0.06 -9.57
C PHE A 117 -27.93 1.51 -9.94
N HIS A 118 -29.22 1.84 -9.91
CA HIS A 118 -29.75 3.17 -10.17
C HIS A 118 -30.46 3.71 -8.94
N VAL A 119 -30.29 4.99 -8.64
CA VAL A 119 -31.07 5.68 -7.61
C VAL A 119 -31.43 7.08 -8.08
N LYS A 120 -32.68 7.50 -7.83
CA LYS A 120 -33.22 8.82 -8.12
C LYS A 120 -33.93 9.40 -6.91
N ALA A 121 -33.86 10.70 -6.74
CA ALA A 121 -34.52 11.43 -5.67
C ALA A 121 -35.85 12.03 -6.13
N ARG A 122 -36.71 12.31 -5.15
CA ARG A 122 -37.92 13.14 -5.33
C ARG A 122 -38.04 14.09 -4.14
N ASP A 123 -38.32 15.36 -4.42
CA ASP A 123 -38.55 16.40 -3.44
C ASP A 123 -39.97 16.42 -2.86
N ALA A 124 -40.24 17.33 -1.91
CA ALA A 124 -41.55 17.51 -1.28
C ALA A 124 -42.58 18.09 -2.23
N SER A 125 -42.18 18.77 -3.28
CA SER A 125 -43.05 19.37 -4.31
C SER A 125 -43.47 18.36 -5.37
N GLY A 126 -42.79 17.19 -5.42
CA GLY A 126 -43.05 16.10 -6.36
C GLY A 126 -42.15 16.11 -7.60
N ASN A 127 -41.17 17.03 -7.68
CA ASN A 127 -40.17 16.99 -8.75
C ASN A 127 -39.28 15.77 -8.57
N ILE A 128 -38.90 15.11 -9.67
CA ILE A 128 -38.11 13.89 -9.68
C ILE A 128 -36.81 14.15 -10.41
N ASP A 129 -35.71 13.61 -9.85
CA ASP A 129 -34.39 13.58 -10.47
C ASP A 129 -34.48 13.00 -11.90
N LEU A 130 -34.05 13.81 -12.86
CA LEU A 130 -34.03 13.41 -14.28
C LEU A 130 -32.73 12.75 -14.71
N THR A 131 -31.72 12.73 -13.84
CA THR A 131 -30.39 12.16 -14.08
C THR A 131 -30.01 11.20 -12.94
N PRO A 132 -30.69 10.03 -12.82
CA PRO A 132 -30.43 9.08 -11.74
C PRO A 132 -28.94 8.78 -11.62
N ALA A 133 -28.44 8.74 -10.39
CA ALA A 133 -27.09 8.24 -10.14
C ALA A 133 -27.03 6.75 -10.44
N ALA A 134 -25.95 6.30 -11.08
CA ALA A 134 -25.77 4.90 -11.47
C ALA A 134 -24.37 4.42 -11.19
N VAL A 135 -24.24 3.12 -10.82
CA VAL A 135 -22.96 2.43 -10.66
C VAL A 135 -23.08 1.02 -11.21
N GLU A 136 -22.06 0.59 -11.96
CA GLU A 136 -21.98 -0.73 -12.57
C GLU A 136 -21.00 -1.61 -11.79
N PHE A 137 -21.33 -2.88 -11.61
CA PHE A 137 -20.45 -3.89 -11.01
C PHE A 137 -20.82 -5.29 -11.55
N THR A 138 -19.91 -6.25 -11.35
CA THR A 138 -20.12 -7.65 -11.75
C THR A 138 -19.96 -8.55 -10.53
N VAL A 139 -20.88 -9.51 -10.36
CA VAL A 139 -20.79 -10.56 -9.34
C VAL A 139 -20.31 -11.83 -10.01
N VAL A 140 -19.29 -12.47 -9.43
CA VAL A 140 -18.80 -13.79 -9.86
C VAL A 140 -18.70 -14.68 -8.62
N THR A 141 -19.50 -15.75 -8.57
CA THR A 141 -19.38 -16.76 -7.52
C THR A 141 -18.07 -17.53 -7.68
N ALA A 142 -17.31 -17.69 -6.60
CA ALA A 142 -16.23 -18.65 -6.61
C ALA A 142 -16.80 -20.05 -6.90
N PRO A 143 -16.18 -20.87 -7.76
CA PRO A 143 -16.69 -22.20 -8.05
C PRO A 143 -16.75 -23.02 -6.75
N PRO A 144 -17.84 -23.79 -6.51
CA PRO A 144 -17.89 -24.72 -5.41
C PRO A 144 -16.80 -25.77 -5.59
N GLY A 145 -16.12 -26.12 -4.50
CA GLY A 145 -15.08 -27.15 -4.49
C GLY A 145 -15.61 -28.47 -5.05
N GLU A 146 -14.83 -29.03 -5.89
CA GLU A 146 -14.77 -30.33 -6.56
C GLU A 146 -15.88 -31.33 -6.29
N ASP A 147 -16.60 -31.67 -7.38
CA ASP A 147 -17.06 -33.02 -7.63
C ASP A 147 -16.74 -33.38 -9.10
N GLU A 148 -16.16 -34.57 -9.31
CA GLU A 148 -15.56 -35.02 -10.56
C GLU A 148 -16.59 -35.26 -11.64
N GLY A 149 -16.43 -34.66 -12.82
CA GLY A 149 -17.22 -34.98 -13.99
C GLY A 149 -16.83 -34.16 -15.23
N GLU A 150 -16.15 -34.81 -16.15
CA GLU A 150 -15.66 -34.25 -17.43
C GLU A 150 -16.81 -33.67 -18.27
N ASP A 151 -16.69 -32.37 -18.66
CA ASP A 151 -17.24 -31.87 -19.92
C ASP A 151 -16.47 -30.62 -20.38
N GLU A 152 -15.86 -30.70 -21.57
CA GLU A 152 -15.08 -29.66 -22.19
C GLU A 152 -16.00 -28.55 -22.76
N GLY A 153 -16.25 -27.48 -21.99
CA GLY A 153 -16.96 -26.28 -22.43
C GLY A 153 -16.04 -25.08 -22.54
N GLU A 154 -16.00 -24.43 -23.69
CA GLU A 154 -15.20 -23.25 -24.02
C GLU A 154 -15.36 -22.15 -22.97
N VAL A 155 -14.21 -21.68 -22.42
CA VAL A 155 -14.07 -20.54 -21.51
C VAL A 155 -14.08 -19.24 -22.31
N PRO A 156 -14.85 -18.19 -21.93
CA PRO A 156 -14.80 -16.90 -22.58
C PRO A 156 -13.46 -16.21 -22.35
N ASP A 157 -12.94 -15.64 -23.41
CA ASP A 157 -11.70 -14.94 -23.63
C ASP A 157 -11.26 -14.01 -22.47
N GLY A 158 -10.13 -14.31 -21.87
CA GLY A 158 -9.30 -13.36 -21.13
C GLY A 158 -8.82 -13.75 -19.74
N SER A 159 -9.48 -14.64 -19.00
CA SER A 159 -8.99 -15.10 -17.71
C SER A 159 -8.61 -16.59 -17.75
N GLN A 160 -7.42 -16.90 -18.19
CA GLN A 160 -6.87 -18.24 -18.04
C GLN A 160 -6.36 -18.40 -16.61
N LEU A 161 -6.85 -19.44 -15.92
CA LEU A 161 -6.11 -20.07 -14.84
C LEU A 161 -4.79 -20.58 -15.45
N LEU A 162 -3.73 -19.81 -15.30
CA LEU A 162 -2.42 -20.22 -15.75
C LEU A 162 -1.81 -21.13 -14.68
N ILE A 163 -1.92 -22.42 -14.92
CA ILE A 163 -1.17 -23.42 -14.19
C ILE A 163 0.14 -23.60 -14.95
N LEU A 164 1.23 -23.14 -14.39
CA LEU A 164 2.56 -23.36 -14.95
C LEU A 164 3.32 -24.34 -14.05
N PRO A 165 3.84 -25.45 -14.61
CA PRO A 165 4.74 -26.33 -13.85
C PRO A 165 5.94 -25.55 -13.32
N ASN A 166 6.27 -25.74 -12.05
CA ASN A 166 7.35 -25.08 -11.33
C ASN A 166 7.24 -23.55 -11.29
N SER A 167 6.02 -22.99 -11.15
CA SER A 167 5.84 -21.56 -10.92
C SER A 167 6.21 -21.18 -9.49
N GLU A 168 6.83 -20.01 -9.33
CA GLU A 168 7.26 -19.46 -8.05
C GLU A 168 6.70 -18.06 -7.90
N VAL A 169 5.79 -17.84 -6.96
CA VAL A 169 5.30 -16.48 -6.67
C VAL A 169 6.29 -15.78 -5.73
N SER A 170 7.40 -15.34 -6.30
CA SER A 170 8.52 -14.79 -5.55
C SER A 170 8.29 -13.37 -5.00
N ARG A 171 7.42 -12.61 -5.64
CA ARG A 171 7.01 -11.27 -5.18
C ARG A 171 5.58 -10.99 -5.59
N ILE A 172 4.87 -10.28 -4.75
CA ILE A 172 3.55 -9.72 -5.04
C ILE A 172 3.56 -8.21 -4.78
N ALA A 173 2.76 -7.46 -5.52
CA ALA A 173 2.53 -6.04 -5.30
C ALA A 173 1.05 -5.74 -5.50
N VAL A 174 0.45 -5.08 -4.52
CA VAL A 174 -0.97 -4.73 -4.46
C VAL A 174 -1.09 -3.22 -4.55
N ASP A 175 -1.97 -2.73 -5.39
CA ASP A 175 -2.23 -1.30 -5.52
C ASP A 175 -3.21 -0.77 -4.46
N GLY A 176 -3.47 0.54 -4.50
CA GLY A 176 -4.33 1.22 -3.53
C GLY A 176 -5.83 0.94 -3.65
N ASP A 177 -6.30 0.25 -4.71
CA ASP A 177 -7.71 -0.17 -4.82
C ASP A 177 -7.94 -1.63 -4.39
N GLY A 178 -6.84 -2.41 -4.22
CA GLY A 178 -6.89 -3.80 -3.81
C GLY A 178 -7.34 -4.80 -4.89
N ASN A 179 -7.79 -4.33 -6.05
CA ASN A 179 -8.23 -5.18 -7.16
C ASN A 179 -7.07 -5.55 -8.09
N THR A 180 -6.13 -4.61 -8.26
CA THR A 180 -4.98 -4.84 -9.12
C THR A 180 -3.83 -5.42 -8.32
N ILE A 181 -3.45 -6.65 -8.67
CA ILE A 181 -2.33 -7.35 -8.06
C ILE A 181 -1.36 -7.77 -9.15
N TYR A 182 -0.08 -7.54 -8.92
CA TYR A 182 0.99 -8.06 -9.74
C TYR A 182 1.70 -9.18 -9.00
N ALA A 183 2.06 -10.25 -9.71
CA ALA A 183 2.81 -11.37 -9.17
C ALA A 183 4.00 -11.70 -10.08
N LEU A 184 5.14 -11.91 -9.46
CA LEU A 184 6.39 -12.21 -10.14
C LEU A 184 6.76 -13.66 -9.92
N ASP A 185 6.95 -14.41 -11.02
CA ASP A 185 7.57 -15.72 -11.04
C ASP A 185 9.02 -15.58 -11.52
N ALA A 186 9.93 -15.51 -10.57
CA ALA A 186 11.35 -15.31 -10.87
C ALA A 186 12.00 -16.52 -11.53
N VAL A 187 11.48 -17.72 -11.30
CA VAL A 187 12.06 -18.98 -11.86
C VAL A 187 11.76 -19.10 -13.34
N ASN A 188 10.51 -18.86 -13.74
CA ASN A 188 10.12 -18.93 -15.14
C ASN A 188 10.27 -17.58 -15.88
N GLY A 189 10.68 -16.53 -15.17
CA GLY A 189 10.79 -15.18 -15.72
C GLY A 189 9.45 -14.67 -16.22
N ARG A 190 8.39 -14.78 -15.41
CA ARG A 190 7.03 -14.37 -15.74
C ARG A 190 6.54 -13.26 -14.82
N LEU A 191 5.80 -12.35 -15.38
CA LEU A 191 5.08 -11.31 -14.66
C LEU A 191 3.59 -11.44 -14.97
N TYR A 192 2.81 -11.64 -13.93
CA TYR A 192 1.36 -11.77 -14.02
C TYR A 192 0.67 -10.56 -13.46
N LYS A 193 -0.52 -10.26 -13.99
CA LYS A 193 -1.41 -9.25 -13.46
C LYS A 193 -2.79 -9.85 -13.24
N SER A 194 -3.35 -9.57 -12.08
CA SER A 194 -4.77 -9.74 -11.77
C SER A 194 -5.44 -8.37 -11.74
N ASP A 195 -6.65 -8.26 -12.25
CA ASP A 195 -7.51 -7.08 -12.15
C ASP A 195 -8.77 -7.38 -11.31
N ASN A 196 -8.77 -8.48 -10.53
CA ASN A 196 -9.90 -8.95 -9.74
C ASN A 196 -9.49 -9.53 -8.38
N GLY A 197 -8.52 -8.92 -7.71
CA GLY A 197 -8.12 -9.32 -6.37
C GLY A 197 -7.42 -10.69 -6.28
N GLY A 198 -6.80 -11.16 -7.37
CA GLY A 198 -6.06 -12.43 -7.39
C GLY A 198 -6.86 -13.66 -7.82
N TYR A 199 -8.13 -13.51 -8.19
CA TYR A 199 -8.96 -14.63 -8.64
C TYR A 199 -8.74 -15.01 -10.10
N GLY A 200 -8.20 -14.11 -10.93
CA GLY A 200 -7.84 -14.39 -12.32
C GLY A 200 -6.56 -13.67 -12.69
N TRP A 201 -5.73 -14.30 -13.52
CA TRP A 201 -4.41 -13.81 -13.85
C TRP A 201 -4.16 -13.81 -15.36
N ARG A 202 -3.42 -12.83 -15.82
CA ARG A 202 -2.91 -12.78 -17.21
C ARG A 202 -1.41 -12.57 -17.22
N ASP A 203 -0.73 -13.23 -18.14
CA ASP A 203 0.71 -13.07 -18.38
C ASP A 203 0.95 -11.75 -19.13
N ILE A 204 1.73 -10.86 -18.54
CA ILE A 204 2.15 -9.58 -19.12
C ILE A 204 3.66 -9.52 -19.37
N SER A 205 4.35 -10.64 -19.29
CA SER A 205 5.82 -10.75 -19.39
C SER A 205 6.35 -10.27 -20.75
N ALA A 206 5.57 -10.46 -21.82
CA ALA A 206 5.97 -10.07 -23.18
C ALA A 206 6.22 -8.56 -23.32
N GLY A 207 5.66 -7.74 -22.42
CA GLY A 207 5.89 -6.30 -22.38
C GLY A 207 7.24 -5.90 -21.80
N VAL A 208 7.93 -6.80 -21.09
CA VAL A 208 9.19 -6.51 -20.39
C VAL A 208 10.38 -6.81 -21.31
N ALA A 209 11.18 -5.79 -21.57
CA ALA A 209 12.39 -5.94 -22.39
C ALA A 209 13.55 -6.49 -21.54
N GLY A 210 14.24 -7.52 -22.03
CA GLY A 210 15.46 -8.03 -21.44
C GLY A 210 15.42 -9.52 -21.09
N ALA A 211 16.56 -10.07 -20.67
CA ALA A 211 16.67 -11.48 -20.29
C ALA A 211 16.04 -11.72 -18.91
N PRO A 212 15.43 -12.88 -18.71
CA PRO A 212 14.57 -13.19 -17.58
C PRO A 212 15.33 -13.61 -16.32
N VAL A 213 16.04 -12.70 -15.68
CA VAL A 213 16.33 -12.87 -14.28
C VAL A 213 15.67 -11.72 -13.57
N TRP A 214 14.58 -12.03 -12.91
CA TRP A 214 13.70 -11.09 -12.26
C TRP A 214 14.09 -10.98 -10.77
N GLY A 215 13.88 -9.82 -10.19
CA GLY A 215 14.18 -9.55 -8.78
C GLY A 215 12.94 -8.99 -8.06
N GLU A 216 12.99 -7.74 -7.66
CA GLU A 216 11.94 -7.06 -6.90
C GLU A 216 10.83 -6.50 -7.79
N LEU A 217 9.65 -6.30 -7.20
CA LEU A 217 8.45 -5.80 -7.85
C LEU A 217 7.78 -4.77 -6.96
N VAL A 218 7.32 -3.66 -7.54
CA VAL A 218 6.54 -2.64 -6.82
C VAL A 218 5.50 -2.01 -7.73
N VAL A 219 4.32 -1.71 -7.18
CA VAL A 219 3.27 -0.91 -7.82
C VAL A 219 3.10 0.39 -7.05
N ALA A 220 2.72 1.46 -7.74
CA ALA A 220 2.44 2.72 -7.06
C ALA A 220 1.20 2.61 -6.17
N PRO A 221 1.24 3.12 -4.94
CA PRO A 221 0.15 2.92 -3.97
C PRO A 221 -1.15 3.66 -4.32
N ASP A 222 -1.13 4.51 -5.32
CA ASP A 222 -2.25 5.37 -5.76
C ASP A 222 -2.47 5.35 -7.28
N ASP A 223 -1.81 4.43 -8.02
CA ASP A 223 -2.00 4.26 -9.46
C ASP A 223 -1.60 2.84 -9.89
N PRO A 224 -2.57 1.94 -10.13
CA PRO A 224 -2.33 0.56 -10.53
C PRO A 224 -1.60 0.41 -11.87
N ASN A 225 -1.54 1.48 -12.67
CA ASN A 225 -0.89 1.44 -13.98
C ASN A 225 0.63 1.68 -13.89
N VAL A 226 1.12 2.18 -12.75
CA VAL A 226 2.54 2.45 -12.56
C VAL A 226 3.18 1.31 -11.78
N VAL A 227 3.87 0.43 -12.49
CA VAL A 227 4.53 -0.75 -11.93
C VAL A 227 5.99 -0.82 -12.38
N ALA A 228 6.88 -1.14 -11.45
CA ALA A 228 8.30 -1.31 -11.72
C ALA A 228 8.76 -2.71 -11.30
N VAL A 229 9.63 -3.30 -12.11
CA VAL A 229 10.20 -4.62 -11.88
C VAL A 229 11.71 -4.59 -12.10
N VAL A 230 12.43 -5.24 -11.21
CA VAL A 230 13.89 -5.41 -11.31
C VAL A 230 14.20 -6.57 -12.24
N THR A 231 15.10 -6.34 -13.20
CA THR A 231 15.45 -7.30 -14.26
C THR A 231 16.96 -7.46 -14.41
N ASN A 232 17.40 -8.24 -15.40
CA ASN A 232 18.81 -8.45 -15.75
C ASN A 232 19.68 -8.89 -14.55
N GLY A 233 19.19 -9.82 -13.74
CA GLY A 233 19.96 -10.31 -12.60
C GLY A 233 20.17 -9.29 -11.49
N GLY A 234 19.19 -8.42 -11.26
CA GLY A 234 19.26 -7.39 -10.23
C GLY A 234 20.01 -6.12 -10.63
N THR A 235 20.18 -5.85 -11.92
CA THR A 235 20.96 -4.68 -12.37
C THR A 235 20.15 -3.60 -13.06
N GLU A 236 18.92 -3.87 -13.48
CA GLU A 236 18.10 -2.94 -14.24
C GLU A 236 16.69 -2.85 -13.68
N VAL A 237 16.05 -1.73 -13.88
CA VAL A 237 14.63 -1.51 -13.57
C VAL A 237 13.86 -1.29 -14.86
N CYS A 238 12.83 -2.08 -15.09
CA CYS A 238 11.84 -1.86 -16.13
C CYS A 238 10.57 -1.26 -15.52
N LEU A 239 10.05 -0.21 -16.13
CA LEU A 239 8.89 0.54 -15.65
C LEU A 239 7.77 0.54 -16.67
N SER A 240 6.55 0.28 -16.23
CA SER A 240 5.31 0.52 -16.97
C SER A 240 4.54 1.66 -16.33
N THR A 241 3.91 2.51 -17.15
CA THR A 241 2.89 3.50 -16.74
C THR A 241 1.56 3.23 -17.43
N SER A 242 1.37 2.01 -17.92
CA SER A 242 0.20 1.56 -18.67
C SER A 242 -0.34 0.23 -18.18
N GLY A 243 -0.17 -0.07 -16.90
CA GLY A 243 -0.67 -1.30 -16.29
C GLY A 243 -0.07 -2.59 -16.86
N GLY A 244 1.20 -2.52 -17.31
CA GLY A 244 1.90 -3.67 -17.89
C GLY A 244 1.70 -3.86 -19.39
N ALA A 245 0.98 -2.96 -20.09
CA ALA A 245 0.85 -3.04 -21.56
C ALA A 245 2.18 -2.80 -22.32
N GLY A 246 3.15 -2.16 -21.66
CA GLY A 246 4.50 -1.97 -22.15
C GLY A 246 5.42 -1.51 -21.04
N PHE A 247 6.69 -1.88 -21.12
CA PHE A 247 7.72 -1.50 -20.16
C PHE A 247 8.86 -0.77 -20.85
N ALA A 248 9.39 0.23 -20.19
CA ALA A 248 10.59 0.96 -20.62
C ALA A 248 11.75 0.65 -19.67
N VAL A 249 12.93 0.48 -20.24
CA VAL A 249 14.18 0.27 -19.48
C VAL A 249 14.63 1.59 -18.88
N SER A 250 14.93 1.62 -17.59
CA SER A 250 15.28 2.85 -16.86
C SER A 250 16.73 3.31 -17.06
N GLY A 251 17.61 2.42 -17.51
CA GLY A 251 19.03 2.70 -17.74
C GLY A 251 19.89 2.72 -16.46
N LEU A 252 19.40 2.17 -15.34
CA LEU A 252 20.16 2.09 -14.09
C LEU A 252 21.40 1.21 -14.22
N ALA A 253 21.32 0.11 -14.97
CA ALA A 253 22.44 -0.82 -15.18
C ALA A 253 23.74 -0.13 -15.62
N GLY A 254 23.65 0.93 -16.42
CA GLY A 254 24.80 1.71 -16.85
C GLY A 254 25.47 2.56 -15.77
N LYS A 255 24.90 2.63 -14.56
CA LYS A 255 25.39 3.45 -13.44
C LYS A 255 25.91 2.59 -12.27
N LEU A 256 25.44 1.35 -12.16
CA LEU A 256 25.86 0.45 -11.08
C LEU A 256 27.35 0.08 -11.21
N ALA A 257 28.02 -0.07 -10.08
CA ALA A 257 29.37 -0.57 -10.04
C ALA A 257 29.40 -2.09 -10.35
N ALA A 258 30.58 -2.60 -10.69
CA ALA A 258 30.73 -4.04 -10.91
C ALA A 258 30.43 -4.83 -9.63
N GLY A 259 29.49 -5.77 -9.70
CA GLY A 259 29.04 -6.58 -8.58
C GLY A 259 27.98 -5.90 -7.68
N GLU A 260 27.55 -4.69 -8.00
CA GLU A 260 26.45 -4.02 -7.31
C GLU A 260 25.12 -4.54 -7.86
N LEU A 261 24.25 -5.03 -6.97
CA LEU A 261 22.94 -5.60 -7.30
C LEU A 261 21.84 -4.89 -6.53
N ILE A 262 20.70 -4.69 -7.15
CA ILE A 262 19.49 -4.17 -6.54
C ILE A 262 18.94 -5.24 -5.58
N GLN A 263 18.69 -4.85 -4.33
CA GLN A 263 18.10 -5.69 -3.29
C GLN A 263 16.67 -5.31 -2.95
N CYS A 264 16.31 -4.05 -3.13
CA CYS A 264 14.98 -3.56 -2.82
C CYS A 264 14.63 -2.35 -3.70
N ILE A 265 13.33 -2.16 -3.88
CA ILE A 265 12.78 -1.05 -4.66
C ILE A 265 11.54 -0.50 -3.95
N ALA A 266 11.36 0.81 -3.99
CA ALA A 266 10.14 1.46 -3.51
C ALA A 266 9.72 2.59 -4.44
N ILE A 267 8.41 2.83 -4.50
CA ILE A 267 7.80 3.89 -5.31
C ILE A 267 6.97 4.79 -4.40
N SER A 268 7.06 6.11 -4.60
CA SER A 268 6.27 7.07 -3.83
C SER A 268 4.82 7.12 -4.30
N SER A 269 3.91 7.54 -3.40
CA SER A 269 2.65 8.13 -3.82
C SER A 269 2.90 9.41 -4.63
N GLN A 270 1.90 9.85 -5.39
CA GLN A 270 1.97 11.09 -6.14
C GLN A 270 2.04 12.30 -5.20
N TYR A 271 2.86 13.31 -5.55
CA TYR A 271 2.98 14.52 -4.78
C TYR A 271 3.17 15.75 -5.69
N GLY A 272 2.81 16.93 -5.20
CA GLY A 272 3.06 18.21 -5.88
C GLY A 272 2.49 18.27 -7.31
N GLY A 273 1.33 17.68 -7.54
CA GLY A 273 0.66 17.60 -8.84
C GLY A 273 0.80 16.22 -9.46
N SER A 274 1.83 15.95 -10.26
CA SER A 274 2.00 14.66 -10.96
C SER A 274 3.38 14.03 -10.74
N ASN A 275 4.11 14.50 -9.74
CA ASN A 275 5.46 13.97 -9.49
C ASN A 275 5.39 12.64 -8.74
N ARG A 276 6.28 11.73 -9.09
CA ARG A 276 6.47 10.44 -8.47
C ARG A 276 7.94 10.06 -8.54
N GLU A 277 8.44 9.39 -7.53
CA GLU A 277 9.83 8.99 -7.43
C GLU A 277 9.95 7.48 -7.24
N LEU A 278 11.03 6.92 -7.77
CA LEU A 278 11.51 5.57 -7.48
C LEU A 278 12.81 5.67 -6.68
N VAL A 279 12.97 4.80 -5.68
CA VAL A 279 14.25 4.54 -5.05
C VAL A 279 14.58 3.07 -5.13
N VAL A 280 15.85 2.74 -5.33
CA VAL A 280 16.38 1.39 -5.21
C VAL A 280 17.53 1.37 -4.23
N GLY A 281 17.58 0.31 -3.42
CA GLY A 281 18.68 -0.03 -2.55
C GLY A 281 19.52 -1.12 -3.16
N THR A 282 20.83 -1.00 -3.07
CA THR A 282 21.76 -1.96 -3.66
C THR A 282 22.67 -2.58 -2.61
N SER A 283 23.25 -3.72 -2.95
CA SER A 283 24.28 -4.42 -2.19
C SER A 283 25.43 -4.82 -3.10
N THR A 284 26.62 -4.87 -2.53
CA THR A 284 27.80 -5.50 -3.14
C THR A 284 28.22 -6.75 -2.38
N GLY A 285 27.53 -7.10 -1.28
CA GLY A 285 27.87 -8.17 -0.38
C GLY A 285 29.08 -7.87 0.52
N VAL A 286 29.63 -6.65 0.44
CA VAL A 286 30.82 -6.22 1.20
C VAL A 286 30.69 -4.77 1.72
N GLY A 287 29.47 -4.24 1.80
CA GLY A 287 29.21 -2.89 2.31
C GLY A 287 29.44 -1.77 1.30
N GLY A 288 29.30 -2.04 0.02
CA GLY A 288 29.40 -1.04 -1.05
C GLY A 288 28.06 -0.61 -1.65
N GLY A 289 26.98 -0.92 -0.98
CA GLY A 289 25.61 -0.62 -1.43
C GLY A 289 25.29 0.87 -1.41
N ARG A 290 24.30 1.24 -2.19
CA ARG A 290 23.88 2.62 -2.41
C ARG A 290 22.37 2.75 -2.42
N VAL A 291 21.89 3.98 -2.30
CA VAL A 291 20.52 4.36 -2.63
C VAL A 291 20.53 5.19 -3.89
N TRP A 292 19.86 4.69 -4.91
CA TRP A 292 19.66 5.38 -6.18
C TRP A 292 18.24 5.93 -6.24
N LEU A 293 18.11 7.20 -6.59
CA LEU A 293 16.85 7.91 -6.72
C LEU A 293 16.57 8.27 -8.18
N SER A 294 15.34 8.06 -8.63
CA SER A 294 14.83 8.61 -9.88
C SER A 294 13.58 9.45 -9.60
N SER A 295 13.70 10.78 -9.77
CA SER A 295 12.58 11.72 -9.58
C SER A 295 11.68 11.88 -10.81
N ASN A 296 12.05 11.27 -11.93
CA ASN A 296 11.30 11.31 -13.19
C ASN A 296 11.12 9.91 -13.79
N LEU A 297 11.35 8.87 -12.98
CA LEU A 297 11.24 7.45 -13.29
C LEU A 297 12.32 6.90 -14.26
N PHE A 298 13.17 7.76 -14.87
CA PHE A 298 14.16 7.35 -15.87
C PHE A 298 15.57 7.92 -15.69
N SER A 299 15.76 8.86 -14.76
CA SER A 299 17.07 9.49 -14.52
C SER A 299 17.54 9.24 -13.10
N TRP A 300 18.56 8.43 -12.94
CA TRP A 300 19.05 7.97 -11.65
C TRP A 300 20.19 8.83 -11.10
N THR A 301 20.12 9.12 -9.82
CA THR A 301 21.12 9.86 -9.03
C THR A 301 21.44 9.05 -7.78
N ASP A 302 22.74 8.85 -7.50
CA ASP A 302 23.20 8.33 -6.21
C ASP A 302 22.95 9.39 -5.14
N VAL A 303 22.11 9.04 -4.16
CA VAL A 303 21.71 9.93 -3.05
C VAL A 303 22.25 9.49 -1.70
N SER A 304 23.20 8.55 -1.72
CA SER A 304 23.86 7.99 -0.56
C SER A 304 25.33 8.35 -0.49
N THR A 305 26.11 8.08 -1.54
CA THR A 305 27.56 8.32 -1.52
C THR A 305 27.90 9.79 -1.31
N GLY A 306 28.56 10.07 -0.19
CA GLY A 306 28.92 11.43 0.19
C GLY A 306 27.75 12.31 0.66
N ALA A 307 26.54 11.73 0.78
CA ALA A 307 25.39 12.43 1.34
C ALA A 307 25.58 12.66 2.85
N ALA A 308 25.09 13.81 3.32
CA ALA A 308 25.14 14.13 4.74
C ALA A 308 24.36 13.09 5.56
N GLY A 309 25.01 12.55 6.59
CA GLY A 309 24.44 11.56 7.51
C GLY A 309 24.37 10.12 6.98
N TRP A 310 24.82 9.84 5.75
CA TRP A 310 24.78 8.48 5.20
C TRP A 310 25.75 7.53 5.88
N LEU A 311 26.98 7.94 6.11
CA LEU A 311 27.96 7.09 6.78
C LEU A 311 27.71 7.10 8.29
N PRO A 312 27.72 5.92 8.92
CA PRO A 312 27.48 5.82 10.35
C PRO A 312 28.55 6.54 11.16
N VAL A 313 28.13 7.05 12.30
CA VAL A 313 29.01 7.70 13.30
C VAL A 313 29.95 6.69 13.96
N VAL A 314 29.77 5.39 13.69
CA VAL A 314 30.60 4.31 14.28
C VAL A 314 31.87 4.13 13.43
N PRO A 315 33.06 4.35 13.99
CA PRO A 315 34.32 4.38 13.22
C PRO A 315 34.75 3.06 12.55
N ALA A 316 34.04 1.96 12.80
CA ALA A 316 34.42 0.63 12.32
C ALA A 316 33.70 0.18 11.04
N ILE A 317 32.68 0.92 10.56
CA ILE A 317 31.90 0.50 9.40
C ILE A 317 32.48 1.12 8.14
N ASN A 318 33.04 0.29 7.25
CA ASN A 318 33.63 0.73 5.98
C ASN A 318 32.59 0.99 4.87
N GLY A 319 31.31 0.78 5.13
CA GLY A 319 30.20 0.96 4.23
C GLY A 319 29.02 0.08 4.61
N VAL A 320 27.91 0.27 3.94
CA VAL A 320 26.68 -0.50 4.19
C VAL A 320 26.13 -1.03 2.89
N ASP A 321 25.37 -2.13 2.96
CA ASP A 321 24.49 -2.63 1.93
C ASP A 321 23.04 -2.34 2.33
N VAL A 322 22.13 -2.13 1.36
CA VAL A 322 20.75 -1.69 1.58
C VAL A 322 19.80 -2.83 1.27
N PHE A 323 19.02 -3.28 2.24
CA PHE A 323 18.17 -4.47 2.13
C PHE A 323 16.68 -4.19 2.09
N ALA A 324 16.22 -3.07 2.66
CA ALA A 324 14.83 -2.65 2.54
C ALA A 324 14.73 -1.14 2.40
N LEU A 325 13.74 -0.67 1.64
CA LEU A 325 13.39 0.73 1.46
C LEU A 325 11.89 0.92 1.53
N SER A 326 11.45 2.02 2.11
CA SER A 326 10.05 2.44 2.09
C SER A 326 9.93 3.96 2.05
N TYR A 327 8.98 4.46 1.28
CA TYR A 327 8.50 5.82 1.43
C TYR A 327 7.55 5.90 2.62
N SER A 328 7.55 7.03 3.32
CA SER A 328 6.48 7.37 4.24
C SER A 328 5.12 7.33 3.51
N PRO A 329 4.06 6.77 4.09
CA PRO A 329 2.71 6.91 3.55
C PRO A 329 2.30 8.38 3.37
N CYS A 330 2.81 9.25 4.25
CA CYS A 330 2.63 10.71 4.20
C CYS A 330 3.76 11.45 3.45
N PHE A 331 4.45 10.80 2.51
CA PHE A 331 5.61 11.36 1.80
C PHE A 331 5.34 12.74 1.17
N ALA A 332 4.14 12.97 0.69
CA ALA A 332 3.75 14.28 0.18
C ALA A 332 3.90 15.41 1.21
N ALA A 333 3.81 15.12 2.50
CA ALA A 333 3.91 16.08 3.59
C ALA A 333 5.31 16.09 4.22
N ASP A 334 5.88 14.92 4.55
CA ASP A 334 7.07 14.80 5.38
C ASP A 334 8.37 14.53 4.62
N ARG A 335 8.28 14.09 3.36
CA ARG A 335 9.42 13.77 2.50
C ARG A 335 10.37 12.70 3.06
N THR A 336 9.85 11.82 3.90
CA THR A 336 10.64 10.80 4.58
C THR A 336 10.78 9.53 3.74
N ILE A 337 12.00 9.01 3.70
CA ILE A 337 12.36 7.70 3.14
C ILE A 337 13.08 6.92 4.23
N LEU A 338 12.71 5.68 4.43
CA LEU A 338 13.31 4.77 5.40
C LEU A 338 14.12 3.69 4.69
N ALA A 339 15.22 3.28 5.29
CA ALA A 339 16.06 2.22 4.79
C ALA A 339 16.54 1.30 5.91
N VAL A 340 16.48 -0.03 5.70
CA VAL A 340 17.24 -0.98 6.51
C VAL A 340 18.57 -1.22 5.81
N VAL A 341 19.64 -0.97 6.52
CA VAL A 341 21.00 -1.17 6.03
C VAL A 341 21.76 -2.08 6.96
N ALA A 342 22.68 -2.85 6.41
CA ALA A 342 23.60 -3.66 7.21
C ALA A 342 25.04 -3.32 6.86
N SER A 343 25.91 -3.40 7.86
CA SER A 343 27.35 -3.29 7.64
C SER A 343 27.86 -4.49 6.87
N GLY A 344 28.83 -4.27 5.97
CA GLY A 344 29.45 -5.38 5.23
C GLY A 344 30.24 -6.32 6.15
N PRO A 345 30.64 -7.52 5.66
CA PRO A 345 31.24 -8.57 6.46
C PRO A 345 32.61 -8.16 7.00
N ALA A 346 32.62 -7.59 8.19
CA ALA A 346 33.79 -7.52 9.04
C ALA A 346 33.51 -8.42 10.26
N PRO A 347 34.50 -9.11 10.83
CA PRO A 347 34.30 -10.20 11.78
C PRO A 347 33.56 -9.86 13.08
N ASP A 348 33.17 -8.64 13.31
CA ASP A 348 32.49 -8.18 14.54
C ASP A 348 31.41 -7.12 14.31
N THR A 349 30.84 -6.94 13.09
CA THR A 349 30.01 -5.77 12.75
C THR A 349 28.80 -6.07 11.87
N ASP A 350 28.13 -7.21 12.05
CA ASP A 350 26.91 -7.55 11.30
C ASP A 350 25.69 -6.85 11.91
N ASP A 351 25.77 -5.51 12.03
CA ASP A 351 24.72 -4.71 12.63
C ASP A 351 23.75 -4.24 11.56
N ALA A 352 22.45 -4.44 11.82
CA ALA A 352 21.38 -3.85 11.02
C ALA A 352 20.91 -2.53 11.63
N TYR A 353 20.77 -1.50 10.79
CA TYR A 353 20.35 -0.18 11.19
C TYR A 353 19.14 0.30 10.41
N LEU A 354 18.22 0.99 11.07
CA LEU A 354 17.19 1.80 10.44
C LEU A 354 17.73 3.21 10.20
N TYR A 355 17.78 3.60 8.94
CA TYR A 355 18.10 4.94 8.49
C TYR A 355 16.84 5.71 8.11
N ALA A 356 16.80 7.00 8.38
CA ALA A 356 15.76 7.89 7.91
C ALA A 356 16.36 9.03 7.09
N GLY A 357 15.87 9.21 5.87
CA GLY A 357 16.29 10.24 4.93
C GLY A 357 15.20 11.26 4.69
N ILE A 358 15.55 12.54 4.66
CA ILE A 358 14.66 13.63 4.28
C ILE A 358 15.01 14.09 2.87
N ARG A 359 14.04 14.00 1.98
CA ARG A 359 14.15 14.35 0.57
C ARG A 359 14.10 15.86 0.35
N ASP A 360 15.19 16.44 -0.17
CA ASP A 360 15.23 17.82 -0.66
C ASP A 360 14.85 17.85 -2.16
N LEU A 361 13.63 18.25 -2.45
CA LEU A 361 13.10 18.29 -3.82
C LEU A 361 13.82 19.31 -4.70
N ALA A 362 14.34 20.39 -4.12
CA ALA A 362 14.99 21.46 -4.89
C ALA A 362 16.39 21.05 -5.39
N GLN A 363 17.06 20.13 -4.69
CA GLN A 363 18.44 19.76 -4.97
C GLN A 363 18.63 18.29 -5.36
N SER A 364 17.55 17.53 -5.56
CA SER A 364 17.59 16.10 -5.89
C SER A 364 18.53 15.29 -5.00
N ARG A 365 18.51 15.57 -3.69
CA ARG A 365 19.35 14.92 -2.69
C ARG A 365 18.52 14.45 -1.50
N ILE A 366 19.08 13.55 -0.71
CA ILE A 366 18.56 13.11 0.58
C ILE A 366 19.58 13.50 1.67
N THR A 367 19.09 14.02 2.78
CA THR A 367 19.88 14.17 4.00
C THR A 367 19.47 13.06 4.96
N TRP A 368 20.41 12.21 5.32
CA TRP A 368 20.14 11.03 6.11
C TRP A 368 20.32 11.28 7.61
N ASN A 369 19.57 10.52 8.42
CA ASN A 369 19.76 10.41 9.87
C ASN A 369 19.77 11.75 10.62
N THR A 370 18.83 12.63 10.23
CA THR A 370 18.66 13.94 10.88
C THR A 370 17.70 13.88 12.06
N PHE A 371 16.93 12.80 12.20
CA PHE A 371 16.05 12.60 13.35
C PHE A 371 16.87 12.33 14.61
N PRO A 372 16.42 12.81 15.78
CA PRO A 372 17.09 12.51 17.04
C PRO A 372 17.19 10.98 17.25
N GLY A 373 18.39 10.46 17.55
CA GLY A 373 18.62 9.05 17.79
C GLY A 373 18.83 8.19 16.54
N TYR A 374 18.71 8.75 15.34
CA TYR A 374 19.04 8.03 14.10
C TYR A 374 20.51 8.17 13.71
N PRO A 375 21.13 7.14 13.07
CA PRO A 375 20.55 5.85 12.74
C PRO A 375 20.22 5.02 13.98
N VAL A 376 19.16 4.20 13.90
CA VAL A 376 18.72 3.31 14.97
C VAL A 376 19.27 1.91 14.72
N GLU A 377 20.04 1.38 15.65
CA GLU A 377 20.49 -0.02 15.63
C GLU A 377 19.30 -0.93 15.94
N ILE A 378 18.94 -1.82 14.98
CA ILE A 378 17.78 -2.70 15.11
C ILE A 378 18.11 -3.91 15.98
N CYS A 379 19.30 -4.48 15.83
CA CYS A 379 19.78 -5.58 16.65
C CYS A 379 21.12 -5.21 17.31
N THR A 380 21.29 -5.64 18.56
CA THR A 380 22.55 -5.44 19.29
C THR A 380 23.52 -6.57 19.03
N PRO A 381 24.80 -6.26 18.79
CA PRO A 381 25.83 -7.30 18.68
C PRO A 381 25.93 -8.09 19.99
N GLY A 382 25.93 -9.38 19.94
CA GLY A 382 26.18 -10.17 21.15
C GLY A 382 25.66 -11.59 21.17
N GLY A 383 24.99 -12.01 20.12
CA GLY A 383 24.44 -13.36 19.99
C GLY A 383 24.72 -14.04 18.65
N ASP A 384 25.11 -13.27 17.65
CA ASP A 384 25.23 -13.77 16.30
C ASP A 384 26.54 -14.56 16.10
N THR A 385 26.45 -15.59 15.29
CA THR A 385 27.65 -16.27 14.78
C THR A 385 28.36 -15.25 13.85
N PRO A 386 29.60 -14.85 14.16
CA PRO A 386 30.32 -13.89 13.32
C PRO A 386 30.37 -14.39 11.86
N GLY A 387 29.88 -13.59 10.91
CA GLY A 387 30.03 -13.84 9.49
C GLY A 387 28.80 -14.35 8.73
N SER A 388 27.60 -14.33 9.32
CA SER A 388 26.36 -14.57 8.56
C SER A 388 25.89 -13.24 7.93
N PRO A 389 25.88 -13.12 6.59
CA PRO A 389 25.40 -11.90 5.94
C PRO A 389 23.88 -11.77 6.12
N LEU A 390 23.39 -10.52 6.24
CA LEU A 390 21.96 -10.24 6.18
C LEU A 390 21.40 -10.77 4.85
N THR A 391 20.34 -11.55 4.92
CA THR A 391 19.68 -12.12 3.73
C THR A 391 18.33 -11.49 3.50
N TYR A 392 17.55 -11.26 4.56
CA TYR A 392 16.22 -10.67 4.48
C TYR A 392 16.10 -9.47 5.40
N ALA A 393 15.44 -8.45 4.90
CA ALA A 393 14.89 -7.36 5.70
C ALA A 393 13.59 -6.88 5.10
N ALA A 394 12.65 -6.50 5.94
CA ALA A 394 11.40 -5.89 5.50
C ALA A 394 11.05 -4.70 6.38
N LEU A 395 10.30 -3.78 5.81
CA LEU A 395 9.75 -2.59 6.47
C LEU A 395 8.24 -2.55 6.29
N ALA A 396 7.53 -2.23 7.36
CA ALA A 396 6.11 -1.96 7.32
C ALA A 396 5.79 -0.74 8.20
N LEU A 397 4.93 0.14 7.72
CA LEU A 397 4.64 1.42 8.33
C LEU A 397 3.14 1.56 8.62
N PRO A 398 2.76 2.18 9.74
CA PRO A 398 1.39 2.66 9.95
C PRO A 398 0.97 3.65 8.86
N LEU A 399 -0.31 3.65 8.51
CA LEU A 399 -0.86 4.53 7.47
C LEU A 399 -0.73 6.01 7.81
N ASP A 400 -0.71 6.34 9.11
CA ASP A 400 -0.53 7.69 9.66
C ASP A 400 0.92 8.01 10.02
N TYR A 401 1.90 7.14 9.64
CA TYR A 401 3.31 7.44 9.87
C TYR A 401 3.66 8.82 9.32
N LEU A 402 4.29 9.63 10.16
CA LEU A 402 4.71 10.99 9.80
C LEU A 402 6.12 11.27 10.34
N GLY A 403 7.11 11.26 9.47
CA GLY A 403 8.51 11.47 9.86
C GLY A 403 8.81 12.84 10.50
N SER A 404 7.95 13.83 10.27
CA SER A 404 8.08 15.15 10.91
C SER A 404 7.45 15.23 12.31
N ASP A 405 6.79 14.18 12.80
CA ASP A 405 6.16 14.12 14.11
C ASP A 405 6.62 12.87 14.88
N MET A 406 7.46 13.06 15.90
CA MET A 406 8.02 11.97 16.71
C MET A 406 6.94 11.10 17.37
N SER A 407 5.73 11.61 17.61
CA SER A 407 4.64 10.83 18.19
C SER A 407 4.00 9.86 17.20
N LEU A 408 4.28 9.97 15.90
CA LEU A 408 3.78 9.11 14.83
C LEU A 408 4.92 8.35 14.11
N GLN A 409 6.16 8.45 14.61
CA GLN A 409 7.31 7.72 14.06
C GLN A 409 7.35 6.28 14.60
N ARG A 410 6.51 5.40 14.05
CA ARG A 410 6.54 3.97 14.31
C ARG A 410 6.91 3.21 13.04
N VAL A 411 7.87 2.32 13.16
CA VAL A 411 8.31 1.43 12.10
C VAL A 411 8.28 0.00 12.61
N TYR A 412 7.79 -0.92 11.81
CA TYR A 412 8.01 -2.35 11.98
C TYR A 412 9.10 -2.77 11.00
N ALA A 413 10.09 -3.46 11.51
CA ALA A 413 11.20 -3.96 10.71
C ALA A 413 11.46 -5.43 11.03
N SER A 414 11.83 -6.22 10.04
CA SER A 414 12.42 -7.53 10.26
C SER A 414 13.88 -7.52 9.84
N TRP A 415 14.64 -8.43 10.45
CA TRP A 415 16.02 -8.70 10.13
C TRP A 415 16.25 -10.20 10.22
N SER A 416 16.96 -10.78 9.26
CA SER A 416 17.30 -12.21 9.25
C SER A 416 18.51 -12.50 8.38
N ASP A 417 19.34 -13.45 8.83
CA ASP A 417 20.40 -14.04 8.02
C ASP A 417 19.91 -15.20 7.12
N GLY A 418 18.61 -15.55 7.19
CA GLY A 418 18.02 -16.64 6.43
C GLY A 418 18.26 -18.03 7.02
N ILE A 419 18.89 -18.13 8.18
CA ILE A 419 19.19 -19.38 8.87
C ILE A 419 18.47 -19.39 10.20
N GLY A 420 17.26 -19.90 10.28
CA GLY A 420 16.52 -19.93 11.54
C GLY A 420 17.33 -20.49 12.71
N GLY A 421 17.17 -19.92 13.90
CA GLY A 421 17.86 -20.35 15.13
C GLY A 421 19.06 -19.50 15.53
N ASN A 422 19.29 -18.37 14.90
CA ASN A 422 20.22 -17.33 15.37
C ASN A 422 19.51 -16.34 16.30
N ASN A 423 20.24 -15.83 17.31
CA ASN A 423 19.65 -15.22 18.51
C ASN A 423 18.94 -13.87 18.32
N ASN A 424 18.78 -13.36 17.09
CA ASN A 424 18.20 -12.04 16.84
C ASN A 424 17.22 -11.96 15.67
N ASP A 425 17.02 -13.04 14.92
CA ASP A 425 16.03 -13.09 13.85
C ASP A 425 14.62 -12.91 14.41
N ASP A 426 13.94 -11.84 14.06
CA ASP A 426 12.58 -11.53 14.55
C ASP A 426 11.97 -10.30 13.88
N VAL A 427 10.82 -9.91 14.40
CA VAL A 427 10.16 -8.64 14.12
C VAL A 427 10.48 -7.63 15.22
N TYR A 428 10.83 -6.44 14.82
CA TYR A 428 11.14 -5.31 15.70
C TYR A 428 10.17 -4.16 15.46
N ARG A 429 9.76 -3.50 16.52
CA ARG A 429 9.06 -2.23 16.48
C ARG A 429 9.99 -1.12 16.94
N ILE A 430 10.09 -0.08 16.16
CA ILE A 430 10.87 1.11 16.45
C ILE A 430 9.91 2.28 16.62
N ASP A 431 9.79 2.77 17.85
CA ASP A 431 9.01 3.94 18.20
C ASP A 431 9.99 5.12 18.40
N ASP A 432 9.99 6.08 17.49
CA ASP A 432 11.01 7.12 17.40
C ASP A 432 12.40 6.48 17.25
N ALA A 433 13.23 6.43 18.25
CA ALA A 433 14.52 5.73 18.24
C ALA A 433 14.56 4.56 19.27
N THR A 434 13.41 4.15 19.80
CA THR A 434 13.32 3.07 20.78
C THR A 434 12.96 1.75 20.12
N VAL A 435 13.86 0.79 20.21
CA VAL A 435 13.70 -0.55 19.61
C VAL A 435 13.07 -1.52 20.61
N VAL A 436 12.07 -2.25 20.15
CA VAL A 436 11.40 -3.32 20.91
C VAL A 436 11.30 -4.57 20.04
N ARG A 437 11.92 -5.67 20.46
CA ARG A 437 11.74 -6.99 19.86
C ARG A 437 10.34 -7.51 20.17
N LEU A 438 9.62 -8.03 19.19
CA LEU A 438 8.21 -8.40 19.33
C LEU A 438 7.96 -9.90 19.55
N TYR A 439 8.98 -10.75 19.40
CA TYR A 439 8.92 -12.19 19.65
C TYR A 439 7.81 -12.91 18.86
N ALA A 440 7.77 -12.71 17.54
CA ALA A 440 6.75 -13.26 16.66
C ALA A 440 6.62 -14.80 16.77
N GLY A 441 7.72 -15.52 16.95
CA GLY A 441 7.76 -16.98 17.19
C GLY A 441 7.49 -17.41 18.64
N GLY A 442 6.98 -16.53 19.52
CA GLY A 442 6.73 -16.86 20.92
C GLY A 442 7.99 -17.12 21.74
N GLY A 443 9.14 -16.60 21.32
CA GLY A 443 10.47 -16.78 21.90
C GLY A 443 11.37 -17.77 21.14
N ALA A 444 10.84 -18.47 20.14
CA ALA A 444 11.67 -19.08 19.11
C ALA A 444 12.13 -17.99 18.12
N GLU A 445 13.31 -18.15 17.58
CA GLU A 445 13.83 -17.27 16.54
C GLU A 445 13.33 -17.73 15.20
N ILE A 446 12.83 -16.78 14.42
CA ILE A 446 12.24 -17.04 13.13
C ILE A 446 12.82 -16.11 12.08
N ALA A 447 13.31 -16.68 11.00
CA ALA A 447 13.74 -15.93 9.83
C ALA A 447 12.51 -15.36 9.12
N ILE A 448 12.38 -14.04 9.05
CA ILE A 448 11.25 -13.33 8.44
C ILE A 448 11.64 -12.80 7.07
N ALA A 449 10.93 -13.25 6.03
CA ALA A 449 11.12 -12.81 4.65
C ALA A 449 10.30 -11.54 4.33
N SER A 450 9.12 -11.40 4.93
CA SER A 450 8.23 -10.28 4.61
C SER A 450 7.41 -9.82 5.81
N LEU A 451 7.03 -8.55 5.80
CA LEU A 451 6.11 -7.92 6.75
C LEU A 451 4.99 -7.23 6.00
N ALA A 452 3.76 -7.35 6.51
CA ALA A 452 2.64 -6.57 6.04
C ALA A 452 1.89 -5.97 7.24
N TYR A 453 1.75 -4.67 7.29
CA TYR A 453 1.02 -3.95 8.33
C TYR A 453 -0.17 -3.23 7.74
N HIS A 454 -1.30 -3.28 8.43
CA HIS A 454 -2.48 -2.48 8.14
C HIS A 454 -2.99 -1.84 9.43
N GLY A 455 -3.24 -0.53 9.39
CA GLY A 455 -3.73 0.26 10.51
C GLY A 455 -2.91 1.53 10.76
N GLU A 456 -3.29 2.23 11.82
CA GLU A 456 -2.65 3.48 12.27
C GLU A 456 -1.68 3.22 13.42
N TYR A 457 -0.99 4.27 13.89
CA TYR A 457 -0.05 4.21 15.02
C TYR A 457 -0.68 3.59 16.28
N GLY A 458 -1.93 3.95 16.58
CA GLY A 458 -2.64 3.54 17.79
C GLY A 458 -3.17 2.11 17.78
N GLU A 459 -3.44 1.57 16.60
CA GLU A 459 -4.00 0.23 16.42
C GLU A 459 -3.70 -0.30 15.02
N GLY A 460 -3.41 -1.59 14.93
CA GLY A 460 -3.14 -2.20 13.63
C GLY A 460 -2.80 -3.68 13.72
N LYS A 461 -2.91 -4.30 12.57
CA LYS A 461 -2.67 -5.72 12.32
C LYS A 461 -1.31 -5.89 11.65
N LEU A 462 -0.52 -6.86 12.07
CA LEU A 462 0.78 -7.17 11.49
C LEU A 462 0.87 -8.65 11.15
N LEU A 463 1.30 -8.92 9.93
CA LEU A 463 1.67 -10.24 9.45
C LEU A 463 3.17 -10.33 9.27
N ALA A 464 3.74 -11.47 9.59
CA ALA A 464 5.14 -11.80 9.37
C ALA A 464 5.25 -13.16 8.67
N GLY A 465 5.81 -13.17 7.47
CA GLY A 465 6.02 -14.36 6.65
C GLY A 465 7.39 -14.97 6.89
N GLU A 466 7.42 -16.26 7.18
CA GLU A 466 8.67 -16.98 7.43
C GLU A 466 9.44 -17.21 6.13
N ALA A 467 10.77 -17.13 6.19
CA ALA A 467 11.66 -17.35 5.05
C ALA A 467 11.93 -18.82 4.79
N THR A 468 11.88 -19.66 5.81
CA THR A 468 12.26 -21.08 5.75
C THR A 468 11.08 -22.04 5.70
N SER A 469 9.88 -21.50 5.79
CA SER A 469 8.60 -22.20 5.66
C SER A 469 7.52 -21.27 5.16
N VAL A 470 6.34 -21.80 4.86
CA VAL A 470 5.15 -21.00 4.50
C VAL A 470 4.37 -20.51 5.70
N GLN A 471 4.91 -20.65 6.91
CA GLN A 471 4.21 -20.22 8.10
C GLN A 471 4.06 -18.70 8.11
N VAL A 472 2.87 -18.24 8.41
CA VAL A 472 2.56 -16.84 8.67
C VAL A 472 2.25 -16.66 10.15
N TYR A 473 2.90 -15.71 10.77
CA TYR A 473 2.59 -15.26 12.12
C TYR A 473 1.78 -13.97 12.04
N ARG A 474 0.77 -13.85 12.87
CA ARG A 474 -0.11 -12.69 12.90
C ARG A 474 -0.30 -12.12 14.30
N THR A 475 -0.49 -10.82 14.39
CA THR A 475 -0.98 -10.15 15.60
C THR A 475 -1.96 -9.04 15.22
N LEU A 476 -3.03 -8.89 16.03
CA LEU A 476 -4.04 -7.85 15.85
C LEU A 476 -3.82 -6.65 16.77
N ASN A 477 -2.74 -6.66 17.54
CA ASN A 477 -2.38 -5.62 18.51
C ASN A 477 -0.89 -5.31 18.46
N ALA A 478 -0.36 -5.10 17.25
CA ALA A 478 1.05 -4.85 16.99
C ALA A 478 1.63 -3.65 17.77
N GLN A 479 0.78 -2.70 18.17
CA GLN A 479 1.12 -1.55 19.01
C GLN A 479 1.41 -1.94 20.47
N SER A 480 1.00 -3.12 20.92
CA SER A 480 1.27 -3.60 22.28
C SER A 480 2.77 -3.76 22.53
N LYS A 481 3.21 -3.56 23.78
CA LYS A 481 4.58 -3.90 24.16
C LYS A 481 4.88 -5.40 24.04
N PHE A 482 3.85 -6.21 24.22
CA PHE A 482 3.87 -7.66 24.07
C PHE A 482 2.69 -8.04 23.19
N PRO A 483 2.85 -8.05 21.86
CA PRO A 483 1.78 -8.43 20.96
C PRO A 483 1.36 -9.88 21.15
N ASP A 484 0.07 -10.14 20.95
CA ASP A 484 -0.48 -11.50 21.02
C ASP A 484 -0.31 -12.17 19.64
N TRP A 485 0.83 -12.81 19.45
CA TRP A 485 1.15 -13.50 18.21
C TRP A 485 0.48 -14.86 18.10
N LYS A 486 0.00 -15.18 16.92
CA LYS A 486 -0.54 -16.48 16.54
C LYS A 486 0.04 -16.94 15.21
N ALA A 487 0.42 -18.20 15.13
CA ALA A 487 0.71 -18.85 13.87
C ALA A 487 -0.60 -19.13 13.12
N SER A 488 -0.57 -19.11 11.79
CA SER A 488 -1.71 -19.51 10.97
C SER A 488 -2.12 -20.95 11.27
N ASP A 489 -3.42 -21.20 11.46
CA ASP A 489 -3.98 -22.54 11.65
C ASP A 489 -3.96 -23.35 10.34
N LYS A 490 -4.16 -22.65 9.22
CA LYS A 490 -4.00 -23.16 7.86
C LYS A 490 -3.06 -22.22 7.11
N PRO A 491 -1.75 -22.52 7.02
CA PRO A 491 -0.80 -21.68 6.31
C PRO A 491 -1.08 -21.65 4.80
N PRO A 492 -0.50 -20.69 4.03
CA PRO A 492 -0.51 -20.69 2.58
C PRO A 492 0.02 -22.00 2.00
N THR A 493 -0.41 -22.33 0.80
CA THR A 493 0.15 -23.47 0.05
C THR A 493 1.53 -23.10 -0.48
N GLY A 494 2.49 -24.02 -0.37
CA GLY A 494 3.83 -23.83 -0.90
C GLY A 494 4.92 -24.40 0.03
N PRO A 495 6.17 -24.38 -0.39
CA PRO A 495 7.26 -24.98 0.39
C PRO A 495 7.92 -24.02 1.37
N ASN A 496 8.20 -22.79 0.99
CA ASN A 496 8.96 -21.81 1.78
C ASN A 496 8.57 -20.38 1.42
N GLU A 497 9.17 -19.42 2.09
CA GLU A 497 9.21 -17.99 1.84
C GLU A 497 7.83 -17.36 1.53
N ALA A 498 7.09 -17.03 2.60
CA ALA A 498 5.81 -16.35 2.48
C ALA A 498 6.00 -14.84 2.23
N GLN A 499 5.57 -14.36 1.07
CA GLN A 499 5.55 -12.94 0.70
C GLN A 499 4.16 -12.36 0.90
N LEU A 500 4.03 -11.38 1.79
CA LEU A 500 2.76 -10.92 2.34
C LEU A 500 2.43 -9.48 1.95
N MET A 501 1.16 -9.22 1.66
CA MET A 501 0.59 -7.89 1.52
C MET A 501 -0.83 -7.87 2.11
N TRP A 502 -1.27 -6.71 2.60
CA TRP A 502 -2.67 -6.44 2.90
C TRP A 502 -3.38 -5.84 1.69
N SER A 503 -4.69 -6.10 1.57
CA SER A 503 -5.56 -5.22 0.81
C SER A 503 -5.59 -3.82 1.47
N PRO A 504 -5.80 -2.74 0.72
CA PRO A 504 -5.78 -1.39 1.28
C PRO A 504 -6.81 -1.13 2.37
N ASP A 505 -7.96 -1.83 2.33
CA ASP A 505 -9.01 -1.77 3.35
C ASP A 505 -8.73 -2.68 4.57
N GLY A 506 -7.72 -3.56 4.47
CA GLY A 506 -7.38 -4.52 5.51
C GLY A 506 -8.37 -5.68 5.67
N GLU A 507 -9.32 -5.85 4.75
CA GLU A 507 -10.30 -6.93 4.80
C GLU A 507 -9.73 -8.25 4.28
N ALA A 508 -8.73 -8.19 3.41
CA ALA A 508 -8.03 -9.35 2.88
C ALA A 508 -6.50 -9.23 3.04
N ALA A 509 -5.84 -10.37 3.14
CA ALA A 509 -4.39 -10.46 3.05
C ALA A 509 -4.01 -11.42 1.91
N TYR A 510 -2.93 -11.11 1.22
CA TYR A 510 -2.40 -11.84 0.09
C TYR A 510 -1.05 -12.45 0.43
N CYS A 511 -0.80 -13.65 -0.06
CA CYS A 511 0.47 -14.34 0.10
C CYS A 511 0.91 -15.01 -1.21
N GLY A 512 2.12 -14.71 -1.63
CA GLY A 512 2.86 -15.50 -2.62
C GLY A 512 3.85 -16.39 -1.92
N THR A 513 4.06 -17.61 -2.42
CA THR A 513 5.04 -18.54 -1.88
C THR A 513 6.06 -18.96 -2.94
N CYS A 514 7.32 -19.10 -2.55
CA CYS A 514 8.37 -19.54 -3.45
C CYS A 514 9.41 -20.38 -2.72
N THR A 515 10.20 -21.13 -3.51
CA THR A 515 11.40 -21.83 -3.02
C THR A 515 12.64 -21.11 -3.52
N ILE A 516 13.58 -20.84 -2.65
CA ILE A 516 14.89 -20.35 -3.10
C ILE A 516 15.56 -21.46 -3.92
N GLY A 517 15.61 -21.30 -5.24
CA GLY A 517 16.30 -22.20 -6.16
C GLY A 517 15.43 -23.23 -6.88
N GLY A 518 14.10 -23.15 -6.83
CA GLY A 518 13.15 -23.94 -7.62
C GLY A 518 13.37 -25.46 -7.49
N ALA A 519 12.75 -26.07 -6.52
CA ALA A 519 12.76 -27.55 -6.43
C ALA A 519 11.65 -28.11 -7.34
N ALA A 520 11.97 -29.02 -8.23
CA ALA A 520 10.98 -29.71 -9.03
C ALA A 520 9.95 -30.42 -8.14
N GLY A 521 8.67 -30.09 -8.30
CA GLY A 521 7.56 -30.70 -7.56
C GLY A 521 7.14 -29.95 -6.30
N ASP A 522 7.56 -28.69 -6.13
CA ASP A 522 6.97 -27.83 -5.11
C ASP A 522 5.56 -27.36 -5.50
N GLN A 523 4.85 -26.77 -4.59
CA GLN A 523 3.46 -26.33 -4.77
C GLN A 523 3.31 -24.84 -4.47
N SER A 524 4.20 -24.02 -5.03
CA SER A 524 4.13 -22.57 -4.88
C SER A 524 2.81 -22.02 -5.42
N ALA A 525 2.24 -21.05 -4.73
CA ALA A 525 0.90 -20.56 -5.04
C ALA A 525 0.72 -19.10 -4.62
N PHE A 526 -0.35 -18.52 -5.16
CA PHE A 526 -0.95 -17.30 -4.63
C PHE A 526 -2.14 -17.69 -3.73
N SER A 527 -2.17 -17.17 -2.52
CA SER A 527 -3.21 -17.47 -1.53
C SER A 527 -3.81 -16.19 -0.95
N ILE A 528 -5.09 -16.25 -0.58
CA ILE A 528 -5.84 -15.16 0.05
C ILE A 528 -6.30 -15.60 1.43
N SER A 529 -6.22 -14.70 2.40
CA SER A 529 -6.84 -14.80 3.72
C SER A 529 -7.86 -13.69 3.90
N VAL A 530 -9.04 -14.02 4.42
CA VAL A 530 -10.11 -13.07 4.78
C VAL A 530 -10.44 -13.14 6.28
N ASP A 531 -9.56 -13.70 7.06
CA ASP A 531 -9.66 -13.86 8.52
C ASP A 531 -8.39 -13.42 9.24
N ASP A 532 -7.82 -12.31 8.76
CA ASP A 532 -6.62 -11.69 9.30
C ASP A 532 -5.38 -12.59 9.31
N GLY A 533 -5.21 -13.45 8.32
CA GLY A 533 -4.07 -14.34 8.20
C GLY A 533 -4.14 -15.62 9.04
N LEU A 534 -5.33 -15.96 9.58
CA LEU A 534 -5.50 -17.19 10.36
C LEU A 534 -5.58 -18.42 9.44
N SER A 535 -6.32 -18.31 8.34
CA SER A 535 -6.38 -19.34 7.33
C SER A 535 -6.18 -18.78 5.92
N TRP A 536 -5.54 -19.55 5.07
CA TRP A 536 -5.19 -19.17 3.72
C TRP A 536 -5.80 -20.12 2.70
N ASN A 537 -6.41 -19.56 1.66
CA ASN A 537 -6.99 -20.31 0.56
C ASN A 537 -6.26 -19.95 -0.72
N GLN A 538 -5.78 -20.95 -1.40
CA GLN A 538 -5.15 -20.83 -2.71
C GLN A 538 -6.20 -20.47 -3.77
N THR A 539 -5.91 -19.51 -4.65
CA THR A 539 -6.88 -18.97 -5.61
C THR A 539 -6.38 -18.96 -7.05
N GLY A 540 -5.14 -19.30 -7.31
CA GLY A 540 -4.58 -19.26 -8.66
C GLY A 540 -3.06 -19.22 -8.61
N LEU A 541 -2.41 -19.15 -9.79
CA LEU A 541 -0.95 -19.25 -9.90
C LEU A 541 -0.43 -20.43 -9.06
N ILE A 542 -0.96 -21.62 -9.35
CA ILE A 542 -0.63 -22.84 -8.62
C ILE A 542 0.41 -23.58 -9.43
N ASP A 543 1.45 -24.03 -8.77
CA ASP A 543 2.33 -25.02 -9.33
C ASP A 543 1.62 -26.38 -9.41
N THR A 544 1.74 -27.08 -10.52
CA THR A 544 0.97 -28.30 -10.74
C THR A 544 1.57 -29.51 -10.10
N PHE A 545 0.66 -30.37 -9.75
CA PHE A 545 0.78 -31.74 -9.30
C PHE A 545 1.58 -32.65 -10.23
#